data_dc52d463c95850fb014e517c84da6272
#
_entry.id   dc52d463c95850fb014e517c84da6272
#
_cell.length_a   1.000
_cell.length_b   1.000
_cell.length_c   1.000
_cell.angle_alpha   90.00
_cell.angle_beta   90.00
_cell.angle_gamma   90.00
#
_symmetry.space_group_name_H-M   'P 1'
#
loop_
_entity.id
_entity.type
_entity.pdbx_description
1 polymer ?
#
loop_
_entity_poly.entity_id
_entity_poly.type
_entity_poly.pdbx_seq_one_letter_code
_entity_poly.pdbx_strand_id
1 'polypeptide(L)'
;MVQVAERDTTAGPPSRAVPGGRGTAAGSRARHASSAWVESPFQLLGALEAFATGLLGTPAVLSPRRGTPGIAAAAGAARALHLPPGVTVAEPTDELPALTELREVWAAGDVLSGRLQAALLRPLLAERLVLLDDGLATLRALEQLAAPRHTALVRPRGHAGPHRRALGLAVRARLRGLARDGRLVVFTVLPVPPETVTALEGIGVRVVRNTFEWLAVQYSSTRVATRTVVVGSAMPADGLIRPEAYARWLDSLAVRDRITYFPHRRALPDVLARLEANPQVHVERGLLPVEVRLRHLGPEHRVLSLPSTALATLRVLLAGTGAEVRGVPVPLAWWTDDAPADLRTHLSAVLSPEDLA
;
A
#
# COMPACT_ATOMS: atom_id res chain seq x y z
N MET A 1 17.20 -71.36 -31.30
CA MET A 1 16.99 -72.74 -30.86
C MET A 1 16.24 -72.71 -29.55
N VAL A 2 15.05 -73.30 -29.62
CA VAL A 2 14.23 -73.88 -28.55
C VAL A 2 13.61 -72.88 -27.54
N GLN A 3 12.32 -72.45 -27.70
CA GLN A 3 11.04 -73.16 -27.43
C GLN A 3 10.95 -73.80 -26.04
N VAL A 4 9.97 -73.46 -25.20
CA VAL A 4 8.64 -74.06 -25.03
C VAL A 4 8.10 -73.55 -23.67
N ALA A 5 6.99 -72.90 -23.59
CA ALA A 5 5.59 -73.33 -23.37
C ALA A 5 5.21 -73.52 -21.90
N GLU A 6 4.17 -72.77 -21.55
CA GLU A 6 2.80 -73.18 -21.22
C GLU A 6 2.46 -73.59 -19.79
N ARG A 7 1.35 -73.01 -19.34
CA ARG A 7 0.28 -73.48 -18.38
C ARG A 7 0.60 -73.27 -16.87
N ASP A 8 -0.31 -72.93 -16.00
CA ASP A 8 -1.78 -73.13 -16.02
C ASP A 8 -2.43 -72.30 -14.89
N THR A 9 -3.67 -71.97 -15.13
CA THR A 9 -4.75 -71.50 -14.27
C THR A 9 -4.78 -71.99 -12.83
N THR A 10 -5.06 -71.03 -11.88
CA THR A 10 -5.94 -71.35 -10.72
C THR A 10 -6.77 -70.13 -10.33
N ALA A 11 -8.08 -70.30 -10.41
CA ALA A 11 -9.10 -69.37 -9.98
C ALA A 11 -9.16 -69.25 -8.45
N GLY A 12 -9.08 -68.03 -7.92
CA GLY A 12 -9.37 -67.72 -6.53
C GLY A 12 -10.83 -67.22 -6.36
N PRO A 13 -11.44 -67.41 -5.20
CA PRO A 13 -12.87 -67.19 -4.96
C PRO A 13 -13.28 -65.71 -4.90
N PRO A 14 -14.58 -65.38 -5.10
CA PRO A 14 -15.05 -63.99 -5.20
C PRO A 14 -15.02 -63.27 -3.86
N SER A 15 -14.37 -62.13 -3.83
CA SER A 15 -14.35 -61.24 -2.69
C SER A 15 -15.72 -60.56 -2.52
N ARG A 16 -16.26 -60.70 -1.31
CA ARG A 16 -17.47 -60.04 -0.82
C ARG A 16 -17.37 -58.54 -0.92
N ALA A 17 -18.33 -57.89 -1.61
CA ALA A 17 -18.53 -56.46 -1.62
C ALA A 17 -18.85 -55.94 -0.22
N VAL A 18 -18.03 -55.02 0.28
CA VAL A 18 -18.29 -54.23 1.48
C VAL A 18 -19.19 -53.04 1.06
N PRO A 19 -20.32 -52.76 1.72
CA PRO A 19 -21.17 -51.65 1.36
C PRO A 19 -20.43 -50.32 1.62
N GLY A 20 -20.34 -49.49 0.59
CA GLY A 20 -19.68 -48.19 0.58
C GLY A 20 -20.21 -47.28 1.70
N GLY A 21 -19.29 -46.88 2.55
CA GLY A 21 -19.50 -45.73 3.42
C GLY A 21 -19.83 -44.53 2.58
N ARG A 22 -20.98 -43.89 2.84
CA ARG A 22 -21.33 -42.59 2.31
C ARG A 22 -20.29 -41.59 2.83
N GLY A 23 -19.27 -41.35 2.02
CA GLY A 23 -18.41 -40.18 2.19
C GLY A 23 -19.30 -38.93 2.09
N THR A 24 -19.47 -38.26 3.21
CA THR A 24 -20.01 -36.93 3.24
C THR A 24 -19.11 -36.08 2.36
N ALA A 25 -19.56 -35.80 1.16
CA ALA A 25 -18.98 -34.76 0.31
C ALA A 25 -19.04 -33.46 1.12
N ALA A 26 -17.90 -33.09 1.68
CA ALA A 26 -17.70 -31.74 2.20
C ALA A 26 -17.96 -30.82 1.01
N GLY A 27 -19.13 -30.21 0.99
CA GLY A 27 -19.54 -29.30 -0.06
C GLY A 27 -18.44 -28.26 -0.23
N SER A 28 -17.80 -28.24 -1.40
CA SER A 28 -16.94 -27.17 -1.84
C SER A 28 -17.79 -25.89 -1.77
N ARG A 29 -17.64 -25.13 -0.64
CA ARG A 29 -18.20 -23.77 -0.58
C ARG A 29 -17.62 -23.05 -1.76
N ALA A 30 -18.48 -22.64 -2.70
CA ALA A 30 -18.07 -21.78 -3.80
C ALA A 30 -17.32 -20.59 -3.19
N ARG A 31 -16.01 -20.49 -3.47
CA ARG A 31 -15.19 -19.39 -2.96
C ARG A 31 -15.69 -18.12 -3.60
N HIS A 32 -16.20 -17.21 -2.80
CA HIS A 32 -16.63 -15.91 -3.29
C HIS A 32 -15.41 -15.09 -3.69
N ALA A 33 -15.49 -14.43 -4.86
CA ALA A 33 -14.42 -13.56 -5.33
C ALA A 33 -14.11 -12.45 -4.33
N SER A 34 -12.84 -12.07 -4.22
CA SER A 34 -12.42 -10.89 -3.46
C SER A 34 -12.46 -9.64 -4.34
N SER A 35 -12.67 -8.48 -3.73
CA SER A 35 -12.65 -7.18 -4.42
C SER A 35 -11.80 -6.18 -3.67
N ALA A 36 -11.04 -5.37 -4.41
CA ALA A 36 -10.31 -4.24 -3.85
C ALA A 36 -10.68 -2.95 -4.58
N TRP A 37 -11.04 -1.90 -3.82
CA TRP A 37 -11.18 -0.54 -4.32
C TRP A 37 -9.93 0.25 -4.02
N VAL A 38 -9.29 0.78 -5.05
CA VAL A 38 -8.01 1.50 -4.92
C VAL A 38 -8.10 2.90 -5.53
N GLU A 39 -7.79 3.90 -4.73
CA GLU A 39 -7.89 5.31 -5.07
C GLU A 39 -6.52 5.97 -5.30
N SER A 40 -5.42 5.19 -5.33
CA SER A 40 -4.09 5.68 -5.65
C SER A 40 -3.20 4.57 -6.21
N PRO A 41 -2.13 4.92 -6.97
CA PRO A 41 -1.13 3.95 -7.42
C PRO A 41 -0.52 3.15 -6.28
N PHE A 42 -0.32 3.78 -5.12
CA PHE A 42 0.24 3.12 -3.94
C PHE A 42 -0.72 2.08 -3.35
N GLN A 43 -2.02 2.41 -3.26
CA GLN A 43 -3.04 1.44 -2.84
C GLN A 43 -3.15 0.25 -3.80
N LEU A 44 -2.94 0.47 -5.11
CA LEU A 44 -2.93 -0.62 -6.09
C LEU A 44 -1.77 -1.60 -5.82
N LEU A 45 -0.57 -1.08 -5.54
CA LEU A 45 0.56 -1.93 -5.13
C LEU A 45 0.25 -2.67 -3.84
N GLY A 46 -0.30 -1.98 -2.83
CA GLY A 46 -0.71 -2.61 -1.57
C GLY A 46 -1.75 -3.72 -1.76
N ALA A 47 -2.69 -3.57 -2.71
CA ALA A 47 -3.68 -4.60 -3.02
C ALA A 47 -3.05 -5.82 -3.71
N LEU A 48 -2.07 -5.62 -4.60
CA LEU A 48 -1.31 -6.70 -5.23
C LEU A 48 -0.49 -7.49 -4.19
N GLU A 49 0.18 -6.78 -3.28
CA GLU A 49 0.90 -7.42 -2.17
C GLU A 49 -0.04 -8.17 -1.23
N ALA A 50 -1.19 -7.59 -0.87
CA ALA A 50 -2.20 -8.25 -0.04
C ALA A 50 -2.75 -9.52 -0.70
N PHE A 51 -2.88 -9.54 -2.03
CA PHE A 51 -3.23 -10.75 -2.77
C PHE A 51 -2.09 -11.78 -2.72
N ALA A 52 -0.87 -11.37 -3.02
CA ALA A 52 0.29 -12.24 -3.05
C ALA A 52 0.58 -12.91 -1.69
N THR A 53 0.29 -12.19 -0.58
CA THR A 53 0.40 -12.73 0.79
C THR A 53 -0.79 -13.59 1.22
N GLY A 54 -1.79 -13.82 0.34
CA GLY A 54 -2.98 -14.60 0.64
C GLY A 54 -4.02 -13.90 1.54
N LEU A 55 -3.88 -12.61 1.79
CA LEU A 55 -4.89 -11.82 2.51
C LEU A 55 -6.17 -11.61 1.72
N LEU A 56 -6.07 -11.55 0.40
CA LEU A 56 -7.20 -11.55 -0.53
C LEU A 56 -7.40 -12.96 -1.07
N GLY A 57 -8.65 -13.42 -1.08
CA GLY A 57 -9.00 -14.73 -1.66
C GLY A 57 -8.98 -14.71 -3.18
N THR A 58 -8.98 -15.89 -3.78
CA THR A 58 -8.93 -16.12 -5.23
C THR A 58 -10.32 -16.56 -5.73
N PRO A 59 -10.84 -15.95 -6.81
CA PRO A 59 -10.29 -14.87 -7.62
C PRO A 59 -10.43 -13.49 -6.94
N ALA A 60 -9.57 -12.54 -7.32
CA ALA A 60 -9.63 -11.16 -6.85
C ALA A 60 -9.69 -10.16 -8.02
N VAL A 61 -10.54 -9.14 -7.87
CA VAL A 61 -10.67 -8.03 -8.82
C VAL A 61 -10.25 -6.74 -8.15
N LEU A 62 -9.19 -6.11 -8.68
CA LEU A 62 -8.71 -4.80 -8.22
C LEU A 62 -9.32 -3.72 -9.11
N SER A 63 -10.11 -2.84 -8.53
CA SER A 63 -10.86 -1.78 -9.22
C SER A 63 -10.24 -0.41 -8.95
N PRO A 64 -9.40 0.13 -9.87
CA PRO A 64 -8.81 1.45 -9.74
C PRO A 64 -9.89 2.54 -9.94
N ARG A 65 -9.83 3.60 -9.11
CA ARG A 65 -10.71 4.76 -9.24
C ARG A 65 -10.29 5.64 -10.42
N ARG A 66 -11.24 5.94 -11.33
CA ARG A 66 -11.03 6.86 -12.44
C ARG A 66 -10.73 8.29 -11.93
N GLY A 67 -10.00 9.06 -12.72
CA GLY A 67 -9.69 10.47 -12.44
C GLY A 67 -8.62 10.70 -11.38
N THR A 68 -8.08 9.65 -10.75
CA THR A 68 -6.93 9.80 -9.86
C THR A 68 -5.63 9.94 -10.67
N PRO A 69 -4.81 10.96 -10.42
CA PRO A 69 -3.55 11.13 -11.14
C PRO A 69 -2.64 9.90 -11.03
N GLY A 70 -2.16 9.41 -12.17
CA GLY A 70 -1.25 8.28 -12.27
C GLY A 70 -1.89 6.90 -12.11
N ILE A 71 -3.18 6.78 -11.74
CA ILE A 71 -3.79 5.45 -11.49
C ILE A 71 -3.92 4.61 -12.76
N ALA A 72 -4.27 5.23 -13.90
CA ALA A 72 -4.38 4.53 -15.17
C ALA A 72 -3.02 3.98 -15.65
N ALA A 73 -1.96 4.79 -15.51
CA ALA A 73 -0.60 4.35 -15.83
C ALA A 73 -0.14 3.24 -14.89
N ALA A 74 -0.41 3.35 -13.58
CA ALA A 74 -0.08 2.30 -12.62
C ALA A 74 -0.85 1.00 -12.89
N ALA A 75 -2.14 1.08 -13.26
CA ALA A 75 -2.92 -0.09 -13.65
C ALA A 75 -2.38 -0.75 -14.92
N GLY A 76 -2.02 0.05 -15.94
CA GLY A 76 -1.35 -0.44 -17.16
C GLY A 76 -0.03 -1.14 -16.86
N ALA A 77 0.81 -0.52 -16.01
CA ALA A 77 2.07 -1.11 -15.59
C ALA A 77 1.89 -2.38 -14.77
N ALA A 78 0.91 -2.40 -13.86
CA ALA A 78 0.60 -3.60 -13.07
C ALA A 78 0.22 -4.77 -13.98
N ARG A 79 -0.59 -4.54 -15.01
CA ARG A 79 -0.93 -5.58 -15.99
C ARG A 79 0.27 -6.07 -16.82
N ALA A 80 1.30 -5.22 -17.00
CA ALA A 80 2.54 -5.60 -17.65
C ALA A 80 3.51 -6.38 -16.76
N LEU A 81 3.28 -6.41 -15.44
CA LEU A 81 4.00 -7.27 -14.51
C LEU A 81 3.46 -8.69 -14.56
N HIS A 82 4.21 -9.65 -14.02
CA HIS A 82 3.72 -11.01 -13.83
C HIS A 82 2.74 -11.04 -12.67
N LEU A 83 1.46 -10.76 -12.97
CA LEU A 83 0.42 -10.81 -11.95
C LEU A 83 0.28 -12.22 -11.38
N PRO A 84 0.02 -12.35 -10.07
CA PRO A 84 -0.28 -13.65 -9.48
C PRO A 84 -1.53 -14.27 -10.15
N PRO A 85 -1.56 -15.61 -10.35
CA PRO A 85 -2.73 -16.28 -10.91
C PRO A 85 -4.00 -15.99 -10.09
N GLY A 86 -5.07 -15.63 -10.79
CA GLY A 86 -6.36 -15.34 -10.16
C GLY A 86 -6.59 -13.89 -9.75
N VAL A 87 -5.63 -12.98 -9.98
CA VAL A 87 -5.86 -11.55 -9.82
C VAL A 87 -6.12 -10.88 -11.17
N THR A 88 -7.07 -9.96 -11.18
CA THR A 88 -7.37 -9.11 -12.34
C THR A 88 -7.33 -7.64 -11.91
N VAL A 89 -6.59 -6.81 -12.65
CA VAL A 89 -6.64 -5.36 -12.52
C VAL A 89 -7.63 -4.83 -13.55
N ALA A 90 -8.79 -4.37 -13.09
CA ALA A 90 -9.84 -3.84 -13.95
C ALA A 90 -9.48 -2.50 -14.57
N GLU A 91 -10.25 -2.08 -15.58
CA GLU A 91 -10.15 -0.71 -16.09
C GLU A 91 -10.61 0.30 -15.01
N PRO A 92 -9.99 1.51 -14.97
CA PRO A 92 -10.39 2.53 -14.01
C PRO A 92 -11.87 2.88 -14.14
N THR A 93 -12.58 2.86 -13.00
CA THR A 93 -14.01 3.11 -12.91
C THR A 93 -14.34 4.14 -11.84
N ASP A 94 -15.51 4.78 -11.96
CA ASP A 94 -16.09 5.63 -10.90
C ASP A 94 -17.02 4.84 -9.98
N GLU A 95 -17.32 3.59 -10.32
CA GLU A 95 -18.21 2.74 -9.54
C GLU A 95 -17.42 1.98 -8.48
N LEU A 96 -17.79 2.22 -7.24
CA LEU A 96 -17.26 1.48 -6.09
C LEU A 96 -17.90 0.08 -6.10
N PRO A 97 -17.09 -0.99 -6.02
CA PRO A 97 -17.63 -2.35 -6.00
C PRO A 97 -18.69 -2.52 -4.91
N ALA A 98 -19.76 -3.23 -5.24
CA ALA A 98 -20.91 -3.38 -4.35
C ALA A 98 -20.49 -4.10 -3.05
N LEU A 99 -20.70 -3.43 -1.90
CA LEU A 99 -20.45 -4.01 -0.56
C LEU A 99 -21.52 -5.04 -0.18
N THR A 100 -22.66 -5.01 -0.88
CA THR A 100 -23.82 -5.89 -0.67
C THR A 100 -23.73 -7.21 -1.44
N GLU A 101 -22.64 -7.44 -2.19
CA GLU A 101 -22.37 -8.74 -2.79
C GLU A 101 -21.57 -9.61 -1.83
N LEU A 102 -21.89 -10.91 -1.83
CA LEU A 102 -21.11 -11.89 -1.07
C LEU A 102 -19.68 -11.93 -1.60
N ARG A 103 -18.72 -11.65 -0.73
CA ARG A 103 -17.29 -11.68 -1.04
C ARG A 103 -16.55 -12.39 0.08
N GLU A 104 -15.44 -13.04 -0.26
CA GLU A 104 -14.52 -13.52 0.77
C GLU A 104 -13.85 -12.33 1.46
N VAL A 105 -13.30 -11.42 0.67
CA VAL A 105 -12.63 -10.21 1.19
C VAL A 105 -13.04 -8.98 0.39
N TRP A 106 -13.27 -7.89 1.08
CA TRP A 106 -13.35 -6.56 0.50
C TRP A 106 -12.20 -5.71 1.02
N ALA A 107 -11.38 -5.16 0.12
CA ALA A 107 -10.23 -4.35 0.48
C ALA A 107 -10.36 -2.91 -0.01
N ALA A 108 -9.90 -1.94 0.78
CA ALA A 108 -9.85 -0.53 0.38
C ALA A 108 -8.76 0.22 1.14
N GLY A 109 -8.22 1.25 0.49
CA GLY A 109 -7.38 2.26 1.15
C GLY A 109 -8.21 3.35 1.82
N ASP A 110 -7.64 4.51 1.95
CA ASP A 110 -8.23 5.82 2.37
C ASP A 110 -9.53 5.78 3.19
N VAL A 111 -9.48 5.12 4.34
CA VAL A 111 -10.63 5.07 5.27
C VAL A 111 -11.06 6.46 5.78
N LEU A 112 -10.28 7.50 5.51
CA LEU A 112 -10.62 8.89 5.76
C LEU A 112 -11.33 9.56 4.57
N SER A 113 -11.52 8.87 3.44
CA SER A 113 -12.31 9.35 2.30
C SER A 113 -13.80 9.38 2.64
N GLY A 114 -14.47 10.51 2.34
CA GLY A 114 -15.93 10.62 2.55
C GLY A 114 -16.72 9.62 1.73
N ARG A 115 -16.27 9.32 0.51
CA ARG A 115 -16.89 8.34 -0.39
C ARG A 115 -16.84 6.93 0.20
N LEU A 116 -15.65 6.50 0.62
CA LEU A 116 -15.49 5.19 1.26
C LEU A 116 -16.27 5.12 2.57
N GLN A 117 -16.21 6.18 3.38
CA GLN A 117 -16.97 6.22 4.63
C GLN A 117 -18.47 6.09 4.42
N ALA A 118 -19.05 6.80 3.45
CA ALA A 118 -20.45 6.68 3.11
C ALA A 118 -20.82 5.25 2.64
N ALA A 119 -19.94 4.62 1.88
CA ALA A 119 -20.10 3.23 1.47
C ALA A 119 -20.07 2.26 2.66
N LEU A 120 -19.14 2.43 3.60
CA LEU A 120 -19.00 1.56 4.78
C LEU A 120 -20.18 1.62 5.76
N LEU A 121 -21.09 2.60 5.64
CA LEU A 121 -22.34 2.61 6.40
C LEU A 121 -23.40 1.65 5.81
N ARG A 122 -23.19 1.18 4.57
CA ARG A 122 -24.06 0.17 3.96
C ARG A 122 -23.74 -1.23 4.52
N PRO A 123 -24.63 -2.21 4.37
CA PRO A 123 -24.34 -3.59 4.73
C PRO A 123 -23.08 -4.09 3.99
N LEU A 124 -22.14 -4.70 4.73
CA LEU A 124 -20.94 -5.34 4.19
C LEU A 124 -21.12 -6.84 4.30
N LEU A 125 -21.31 -7.50 3.17
CA LEU A 125 -21.50 -8.95 3.09
C LEU A 125 -20.19 -9.72 2.89
N ALA A 126 -19.02 -9.05 2.82
CA ALA A 126 -17.74 -9.72 2.80
C ALA A 126 -17.44 -10.36 4.17
N GLU A 127 -16.77 -11.49 4.17
CA GLU A 127 -16.33 -12.14 5.41
C GLU A 127 -15.31 -11.28 6.15
N ARG A 128 -14.43 -10.58 5.42
CA ARG A 128 -13.40 -9.69 5.98
C ARG A 128 -13.31 -8.37 5.23
N LEU A 129 -12.94 -7.32 5.96
CA LEU A 129 -12.52 -6.04 5.44
C LEU A 129 -11.01 -5.87 5.65
N VAL A 130 -10.27 -5.62 4.57
CA VAL A 130 -8.83 -5.30 4.61
C VAL A 130 -8.65 -3.81 4.33
N LEU A 131 -8.10 -3.08 5.28
CA LEU A 131 -7.68 -1.70 5.10
C LEU A 131 -6.25 -1.68 4.57
N LEU A 132 -6.07 -1.07 3.39
CA LEU A 132 -4.78 -0.88 2.74
C LEU A 132 -4.21 0.50 3.08
N ASP A 133 -2.91 0.65 2.98
CA ASP A 133 -2.25 1.94 3.17
C ASP A 133 -2.71 3.01 2.16
N ASP A 134 -2.96 4.21 2.67
CA ASP A 134 -3.14 5.45 1.90
C ASP A 134 -2.07 6.50 2.28
N GLY A 135 -0.83 6.05 2.32
CA GLY A 135 0.26 6.87 2.78
C GLY A 135 0.18 7.19 4.28
N LEU A 136 0.84 8.27 4.70
CA LEU A 136 0.89 8.66 6.12
C LEU A 136 -0.49 8.93 6.73
N ALA A 137 -1.52 9.17 5.92
CA ALA A 137 -2.90 9.30 6.39
C ALA A 137 -3.39 8.02 7.11
N THR A 138 -2.85 6.86 6.76
CA THR A 138 -3.14 5.59 7.44
C THR A 138 -2.74 5.62 8.91
N LEU A 139 -1.54 6.12 9.25
CA LEU A 139 -1.12 6.23 10.65
C LEU A 139 -2.14 7.02 11.47
N ARG A 140 -2.58 8.16 10.94
CA ARG A 140 -3.61 8.98 11.60
C ARG A 140 -4.94 8.25 11.74
N ALA A 141 -5.36 7.53 10.72
CA ALA A 141 -6.58 6.73 10.77
C ALA A 141 -6.50 5.64 11.85
N LEU A 142 -5.36 4.98 11.98
CA LEU A 142 -5.12 3.94 12.98
C LEU A 142 -5.11 4.52 14.40
N GLU A 143 -4.44 5.65 14.63
CA GLU A 143 -4.49 6.37 15.89
C GLU A 143 -5.92 6.74 16.29
N GLN A 144 -6.70 7.29 15.33
CA GLN A 144 -8.10 7.66 15.57
C GLN A 144 -8.99 6.43 15.82
N LEU A 145 -8.72 5.30 15.16
CA LEU A 145 -9.46 4.06 15.38
C LEU A 145 -9.17 3.45 16.75
N ALA A 146 -7.89 3.47 17.17
CA ALA A 146 -7.42 3.01 18.47
C ALA A 146 -7.88 3.91 19.64
N ALA A 147 -7.97 5.21 19.40
CA ALA A 147 -8.26 6.23 20.42
C ALA A 147 -9.55 5.95 21.23
N PRO A 148 -9.74 6.58 22.40
CA PRO A 148 -10.96 6.49 23.21
C PRO A 148 -12.23 6.88 22.43
N ARG A 149 -13.39 6.66 23.05
CA ARG A 149 -14.70 7.04 22.48
C ARG A 149 -14.72 8.52 22.09
N HIS A 150 -15.54 8.87 21.08
CA HIS A 150 -15.75 10.24 20.56
C HIS A 150 -14.67 10.79 19.60
N THR A 151 -13.67 9.99 19.22
CA THR A 151 -12.71 10.39 18.18
C THR A 151 -13.30 10.04 16.80
N ALA A 152 -13.47 11.05 15.93
CA ALA A 152 -13.98 10.85 14.57
C ALA A 152 -12.84 10.52 13.61
N LEU A 153 -13.10 9.65 12.63
CA LEU A 153 -12.19 9.38 11.51
C LEU A 153 -12.26 10.54 10.52
N VAL A 154 -11.33 11.48 10.66
CA VAL A 154 -11.24 12.68 9.82
C VAL A 154 -9.80 13.00 9.46
N ARG A 155 -9.59 13.60 8.28
CA ARG A 155 -8.26 14.05 7.88
C ARG A 155 -7.76 15.17 8.79
N PRO A 156 -6.45 15.25 9.08
CA PRO A 156 -5.88 16.26 9.98
C PRO A 156 -5.90 17.68 9.40
N ARG A 157 -6.07 17.80 8.06
CA ARG A 157 -6.09 19.10 7.38
C ARG A 157 -7.49 19.67 7.30
N GLY A 158 -7.66 20.92 7.75
CA GLY A 158 -8.90 21.67 7.71
C GLY A 158 -9.86 21.35 8.87
N HIS A 159 -10.83 22.23 9.08
CA HIS A 159 -11.89 22.02 10.06
C HIS A 159 -12.96 21.08 9.48
N ALA A 160 -13.02 19.87 9.98
CA ALA A 160 -14.10 18.96 9.62
C ALA A 160 -15.43 19.51 10.18
N GLY A 161 -16.35 19.87 9.30
CA GLY A 161 -17.70 20.28 9.67
C GLY A 161 -18.46 19.18 10.44
N PRO A 162 -19.57 19.54 11.12
CA PRO A 162 -20.29 18.62 11.99
C PRO A 162 -20.75 17.34 11.28
N HIS A 163 -21.24 17.44 10.05
CA HIS A 163 -21.64 16.27 9.25
C HIS A 163 -20.47 15.32 8.97
N ARG A 164 -19.28 15.89 8.66
CA ARG A 164 -18.09 15.09 8.41
C ARG A 164 -17.60 14.37 9.66
N ARG A 165 -17.71 15.03 10.82
CA ARG A 165 -17.36 14.43 12.12
C ARG A 165 -18.37 13.32 12.49
N ALA A 166 -19.67 13.56 12.29
CA ALA A 166 -20.71 12.56 12.53
C ALA A 166 -20.51 11.31 11.68
N LEU A 167 -20.23 11.49 10.37
CA LEU A 167 -19.88 10.39 9.46
C LEU A 167 -18.65 9.62 9.95
N GLY A 168 -17.57 10.32 10.32
CA GLY A 168 -16.34 9.70 10.85
C GLY A 168 -16.57 8.91 12.13
N LEU A 169 -17.44 9.40 13.04
CA LEU A 169 -17.82 8.68 14.27
C LEU A 169 -18.60 7.40 13.94
N ALA A 170 -19.60 7.48 13.04
CA ALA A 170 -20.42 6.34 12.65
C ALA A 170 -19.59 5.24 12.00
N VAL A 171 -18.69 5.60 11.07
CA VAL A 171 -17.79 4.65 10.41
C VAL A 171 -16.80 4.04 11.40
N ARG A 172 -16.25 4.85 12.31
CA ARG A 172 -15.38 4.32 13.37
C ARG A 172 -16.10 3.27 14.23
N ALA A 173 -17.35 3.54 14.64
CA ALA A 173 -18.14 2.58 15.39
C ALA A 173 -18.37 1.29 14.58
N ARG A 174 -18.63 1.41 13.28
CA ARG A 174 -18.77 0.28 12.36
C ARG A 174 -17.49 -0.55 12.25
N LEU A 175 -16.33 0.09 12.05
CA LEU A 175 -15.03 -0.60 11.98
C LEU A 175 -14.70 -1.32 13.29
N ARG A 176 -14.97 -0.69 14.43
CA ARG A 176 -14.79 -1.34 15.74
C ARG A 176 -15.76 -2.52 15.95
N GLY A 177 -16.93 -2.50 15.34
CA GLY A 177 -17.83 -3.64 15.28
C GLY A 177 -17.20 -4.79 14.49
N LEU A 178 -16.75 -4.52 13.27
CA LEU A 178 -16.05 -5.52 12.44
C LEU A 178 -14.79 -6.08 13.12
N ALA A 179 -14.04 -5.22 13.83
CA ALA A 179 -12.87 -5.65 14.59
C ALA A 179 -13.24 -6.65 15.70
N ARG A 180 -14.27 -6.36 16.51
CA ARG A 180 -14.75 -7.26 17.56
C ARG A 180 -15.23 -8.61 17.02
N ASP A 181 -15.76 -8.62 15.79
CA ASP A 181 -16.17 -9.83 15.08
C ASP A 181 -14.98 -10.55 14.40
N GLY A 182 -13.72 -10.08 14.57
CA GLY A 182 -12.53 -10.64 13.93
C GLY A 182 -12.45 -10.42 12.42
N ARG A 183 -13.25 -9.49 11.88
CA ARG A 183 -13.42 -9.25 10.44
C ARG A 183 -12.64 -8.06 9.91
N LEU A 184 -11.86 -7.36 10.73
CA LEU A 184 -11.08 -6.20 10.33
C LEU A 184 -9.58 -6.50 10.34
N VAL A 185 -8.96 -6.34 9.18
CA VAL A 185 -7.51 -6.47 9.00
C VAL A 185 -6.96 -5.14 8.52
N VAL A 186 -5.82 -4.73 9.04
CA VAL A 186 -5.02 -3.63 8.53
C VAL A 186 -3.76 -4.20 7.90
N PHE A 187 -3.51 -3.88 6.64
CA PHE A 187 -2.31 -4.29 5.90
C PHE A 187 -1.46 -3.07 5.62
N THR A 188 -0.31 -2.95 6.29
CA THR A 188 0.47 -1.71 6.29
C THR A 188 1.98 -1.95 6.25
N VAL A 189 2.69 -1.11 5.49
CA VAL A 189 4.16 -1.02 5.50
C VAL A 189 4.65 0.02 6.52
N LEU A 190 3.76 0.89 6.98
CA LEU A 190 4.12 2.02 7.83
C LEU A 190 4.58 1.57 9.22
N PRO A 191 5.49 2.32 9.85
CA PRO A 191 5.94 2.06 11.21
C PRO A 191 4.86 2.49 12.21
N VAL A 192 3.84 1.65 12.39
CA VAL A 192 2.80 1.92 13.39
C VAL A 192 3.42 1.81 14.79
N PRO A 193 3.24 2.82 15.67
CA PRO A 193 3.78 2.77 17.04
C PRO A 193 3.27 1.53 17.79
N PRO A 194 4.13 0.85 18.58
CA PRO A 194 3.76 -0.39 19.29
C PRO A 194 2.53 -0.24 20.20
N GLU A 195 2.38 0.91 20.86
CA GLU A 195 1.22 1.24 21.68
C GLU A 195 -0.08 1.32 20.85
N THR A 196 0.01 1.83 19.62
CA THR A 196 -1.13 1.88 18.70
C THR A 196 -1.47 0.48 18.20
N VAL A 197 -0.49 -0.37 17.89
CA VAL A 197 -0.70 -1.78 17.51
C VAL A 197 -1.41 -2.52 18.65
N THR A 198 -0.89 -2.42 19.87
CA THR A 198 -1.49 -3.05 21.07
C THR A 198 -2.93 -2.59 21.28
N ALA A 199 -3.21 -1.29 21.11
CA ALA A 199 -4.56 -0.76 21.26
C ALA A 199 -5.52 -1.24 20.17
N LEU A 200 -5.03 -1.39 18.92
CA LEU A 200 -5.79 -1.94 17.79
C LEU A 200 -6.11 -3.43 18.00
N GLU A 201 -5.12 -4.21 18.40
CA GLU A 201 -5.29 -5.64 18.71
C GLU A 201 -6.23 -5.83 19.89
N GLY A 202 -6.15 -4.99 20.91
CA GLY A 202 -7.06 -4.99 22.06
C GLY A 202 -8.53 -4.74 21.71
N ILE A 203 -8.82 -4.16 20.55
CA ILE A 203 -10.19 -4.01 20.02
C ILE A 203 -10.54 -5.04 18.94
N GLY A 204 -9.66 -6.01 18.66
CA GLY A 204 -9.85 -7.09 17.71
C GLY A 204 -9.42 -6.80 16.27
N VAL A 205 -8.65 -5.74 16.02
CA VAL A 205 -8.04 -5.48 14.71
C VAL A 205 -6.81 -6.37 14.53
N ARG A 206 -6.74 -7.10 13.43
CA ARG A 206 -5.51 -7.80 13.03
C ARG A 206 -4.63 -6.86 12.23
N VAL A 207 -3.43 -6.55 12.73
CA VAL A 207 -2.44 -5.76 11.99
C VAL A 207 -1.45 -6.70 11.30
N VAL A 208 -1.31 -6.55 9.98
CA VAL A 208 -0.40 -7.36 9.15
C VAL A 208 0.58 -6.44 8.44
N ARG A 209 1.87 -6.76 8.54
CA ARG A 209 2.93 -5.98 7.90
C ARG A 209 3.01 -6.29 6.41
N ASN A 210 3.07 -5.24 5.58
CA ASN A 210 3.43 -5.34 4.17
C ASN A 210 4.95 -5.29 4.04
N THR A 211 5.55 -6.32 3.49
CA THR A 211 7.00 -6.47 3.26
C THR A 211 7.40 -6.31 1.81
N PHE A 212 6.46 -6.06 0.90
CA PHE A 212 6.67 -5.90 -0.54
C PHE A 212 7.41 -7.08 -1.20
N GLU A 213 7.16 -8.31 -0.73
CA GLU A 213 7.86 -9.51 -1.23
C GLU A 213 7.55 -9.80 -2.70
N TRP A 214 6.28 -9.59 -3.12
CA TRP A 214 5.91 -9.79 -4.52
C TRP A 214 6.58 -8.75 -5.43
N LEU A 215 6.58 -7.47 -5.05
CA LEU A 215 7.19 -6.40 -5.85
C LEU A 215 8.70 -6.54 -5.93
N ALA A 216 9.35 -6.97 -4.85
CA ALA A 216 10.80 -7.12 -4.76
C ALA A 216 11.36 -8.10 -5.80
N VAL A 217 10.61 -9.13 -6.16
CA VAL A 217 11.04 -10.15 -7.14
C VAL A 217 10.64 -9.83 -8.58
N GLN A 218 9.87 -8.75 -8.83
CA GLN A 218 9.48 -8.37 -10.18
C GLN A 218 10.66 -7.79 -10.95
N TYR A 219 10.80 -8.17 -12.22
CA TYR A 219 11.83 -7.60 -13.09
C TYR A 219 11.67 -6.07 -13.26
N SER A 220 12.77 -5.34 -13.33
CA SER A 220 12.80 -3.90 -13.65
C SER A 220 13.77 -3.61 -14.77
N SER A 221 13.33 -2.82 -15.74
CA SER A 221 14.18 -2.23 -16.76
C SER A 221 14.75 -0.86 -16.35
N THR A 222 14.29 -0.29 -15.24
CA THR A 222 14.76 1.03 -14.78
C THR A 222 16.17 0.91 -14.26
N ARG A 223 17.11 1.66 -14.87
CA ARG A 223 18.48 1.80 -14.41
C ARG A 223 18.69 3.23 -13.92
N VAL A 224 19.23 3.38 -12.73
CA VAL A 224 19.62 4.67 -12.17
C VAL A 224 21.15 4.75 -12.25
N ALA A 225 21.66 5.73 -12.98
CA ALA A 225 23.10 5.85 -13.25
C ALA A 225 23.86 6.63 -12.16
N THR A 226 23.14 7.39 -11.33
CA THR A 226 23.75 8.21 -10.28
C THR A 226 23.74 7.49 -8.94
N ARG A 227 24.77 7.70 -8.13
CA ARG A 227 24.82 7.18 -6.76
C ARG A 227 23.71 7.77 -5.90
N THR A 228 23.50 9.08 -6.00
CA THR A 228 22.54 9.80 -5.17
C THR A 228 21.21 9.94 -5.89
N VAL A 229 20.18 9.36 -5.29
CA VAL A 229 18.80 9.40 -5.74
C VAL A 229 17.98 10.24 -4.76
N VAL A 230 17.20 11.19 -5.26
CA VAL A 230 16.33 12.02 -4.42
C VAL A 230 14.87 11.80 -4.79
N VAL A 231 14.09 11.40 -3.80
CA VAL A 231 12.64 11.24 -3.94
C VAL A 231 11.95 12.55 -3.58
N GLY A 232 11.23 13.10 -4.53
CA GLY A 232 10.54 14.38 -4.40
C GLY A 232 9.41 14.35 -3.38
N SER A 233 9.14 15.52 -2.79
CA SER A 233 8.11 15.71 -1.77
C SER A 233 6.95 16.54 -2.27
N ALA A 234 5.75 16.29 -1.73
CA ALA A 234 4.57 17.13 -1.91
C ALA A 234 4.57 18.37 -1.00
N MET A 235 5.39 18.40 0.05
CA MET A 235 5.34 19.44 1.09
C MET A 235 5.45 20.87 0.53
N PRO A 236 6.32 21.17 -0.48
CA PRO A 236 6.36 22.51 -1.08
C PRO A 236 5.05 22.88 -1.77
N ALA A 237 4.47 21.96 -2.55
CA ALA A 237 3.22 22.17 -3.26
C ALA A 237 1.99 22.24 -2.33
N ASP A 238 2.08 21.60 -1.17
CA ASP A 238 1.06 21.65 -0.13
C ASP A 238 1.18 22.92 0.76
N GLY A 239 2.16 23.80 0.50
CA GLY A 239 2.41 24.99 1.29
C GLY A 239 2.97 24.72 2.69
N LEU A 240 3.41 23.50 2.98
CA LEU A 240 3.90 23.11 4.32
C LEU A 240 5.33 23.57 4.58
N ILE A 241 6.14 23.63 3.52
CA ILE A 241 7.52 24.13 3.59
C ILE A 241 7.77 25.15 2.47
N ARG A 242 8.71 26.04 2.71
CA ARG A 242 9.12 27.07 1.76
C ARG A 242 9.74 26.46 0.51
N PRO A 243 9.18 26.66 -0.71
CA PRO A 243 9.71 26.06 -1.93
C PRO A 243 11.18 26.42 -2.21
N GLU A 244 11.58 27.66 -1.90
CA GLU A 244 12.94 28.15 -2.11
C GLU A 244 13.96 27.45 -1.22
N ALA A 245 13.57 27.12 0.02
CA ALA A 245 14.42 26.37 0.95
C ALA A 245 14.64 24.95 0.46
N TYR A 246 13.56 24.31 -0.03
CA TYR A 246 13.61 23.00 -0.63
C TYR A 246 14.48 22.97 -1.89
N ALA A 247 14.31 23.94 -2.80
CA ALA A 247 15.10 24.05 -4.02
C ALA A 247 16.59 24.25 -3.72
N ARG A 248 16.95 25.14 -2.76
CA ARG A 248 18.36 25.32 -2.33
C ARG A 248 18.97 24.05 -1.77
N TRP A 249 18.21 23.26 -1.04
CA TRP A 249 18.69 21.96 -0.55
C TRP A 249 19.03 21.03 -1.72
N LEU A 250 18.17 20.92 -2.72
CA LEU A 250 18.42 20.11 -3.92
C LEU A 250 19.64 20.57 -4.68
N ASP A 251 19.82 21.89 -4.86
CA ASP A 251 21.02 22.46 -5.46
C ASP A 251 22.29 22.12 -4.65
N SER A 252 22.21 22.15 -3.32
CA SER A 252 23.34 21.84 -2.45
C SER A 252 23.78 20.36 -2.57
N LEU A 253 22.85 19.47 -2.86
CA LEU A 253 23.17 18.07 -3.16
C LEU A 253 23.85 17.95 -4.53
N ALA A 254 23.34 18.67 -5.54
CA ALA A 254 23.86 18.66 -6.89
C ALA A 254 25.27 19.27 -7.01
N VAL A 255 25.67 20.17 -6.10
CA VAL A 255 27.05 20.68 -6.02
C VAL A 255 28.03 19.57 -5.57
N ARG A 256 27.56 18.63 -4.73
CA ARG A 256 28.43 17.59 -4.16
C ARG A 256 28.55 16.35 -5.04
N ASP A 257 27.48 16.02 -5.78
CA ASP A 257 27.39 14.83 -6.60
C ASP A 257 26.31 15.02 -7.68
N ARG A 258 26.41 14.26 -8.78
CA ARG A 258 25.29 14.18 -9.72
C ARG A 258 24.14 13.43 -9.04
N ILE A 259 22.93 13.97 -9.17
CA ILE A 259 21.75 13.38 -8.56
C ILE A 259 20.71 13.01 -9.62
N THR A 260 19.98 11.92 -9.36
CA THR A 260 18.74 11.61 -10.08
C THR A 260 17.57 12.00 -9.18
N TYR A 261 16.72 12.89 -9.65
CA TYR A 261 15.55 13.39 -8.93
C TYR A 261 14.28 12.75 -9.48
N PHE A 262 13.52 12.09 -8.61
CA PHE A 262 12.20 11.51 -8.91
C PHE A 262 11.11 12.46 -8.41
N PRO A 263 10.49 13.26 -9.27
CA PRO A 263 9.53 14.28 -8.85
C PRO A 263 8.28 13.63 -8.21
N HIS A 264 7.79 14.27 -7.15
CA HIS A 264 6.45 13.97 -6.68
C HIS A 264 5.42 14.41 -7.74
N ARG A 265 4.29 13.67 -7.87
CA ARG A 265 3.22 13.98 -8.85
C ARG A 265 2.63 15.39 -8.73
N ARG A 266 2.79 16.04 -7.56
CA ARG A 266 2.39 17.43 -7.27
C ARG A 266 3.59 18.37 -7.16
N ALA A 267 4.74 18.02 -7.73
CA ALA A 267 5.89 18.90 -7.71
C ALA A 267 5.58 20.25 -8.39
N LEU A 268 6.10 21.32 -7.80
CA LEU A 268 5.91 22.67 -8.33
C LEU A 268 6.65 22.82 -9.67
N PRO A 269 6.01 23.39 -10.73
CA PRO A 269 6.63 23.58 -12.02
C PRO A 269 7.94 24.38 -11.97
N ASP A 270 7.99 25.44 -11.16
CA ASP A 270 9.17 26.31 -11.03
C ASP A 270 10.36 25.56 -10.41
N VAL A 271 10.10 24.69 -9.41
CA VAL A 271 11.13 23.84 -8.82
C VAL A 271 11.64 22.85 -9.85
N LEU A 272 10.75 22.25 -10.65
CA LEU A 272 11.14 21.32 -11.71
C LEU A 272 11.97 22.01 -12.79
N ALA A 273 11.53 23.17 -13.28
CA ALA A 273 12.25 23.93 -14.30
C ALA A 273 13.67 24.32 -13.83
N ARG A 274 13.81 24.72 -12.56
CA ARG A 274 15.13 25.01 -11.97
C ARG A 274 16.03 23.79 -11.93
N LEU A 275 15.49 22.62 -11.55
CA LEU A 275 16.27 21.38 -11.49
C LEU A 275 16.67 20.90 -12.89
N GLU A 276 15.78 21.00 -13.88
CA GLU A 276 16.06 20.65 -15.27
C GLU A 276 17.11 21.55 -15.92
N ALA A 277 17.22 22.79 -15.48
CA ALA A 277 18.27 23.72 -15.92
C ALA A 277 19.66 23.38 -15.31
N ASN A 278 19.73 22.55 -14.27
CA ASN A 278 20.99 22.19 -13.61
C ASN A 278 21.58 20.91 -14.24
N PRO A 279 22.78 21.00 -14.90
CA PRO A 279 23.39 19.85 -15.59
C PRO A 279 23.81 18.71 -14.65
N GLN A 280 23.88 18.96 -13.35
CA GLN A 280 24.17 17.94 -12.33
C GLN A 280 22.92 17.19 -11.86
N VAL A 281 21.72 17.56 -12.33
CA VAL A 281 20.46 16.95 -11.93
C VAL A 281 19.84 16.25 -13.13
N HIS A 282 19.65 14.94 -13.01
CA HIS A 282 18.82 14.20 -13.94
C HIS A 282 17.40 14.07 -13.38
N VAL A 283 16.42 14.72 -14.02
CA VAL A 283 15.02 14.66 -13.61
C VAL A 283 14.35 13.47 -14.28
N GLU A 284 14.03 12.45 -13.50
CA GLU A 284 13.39 11.22 -13.94
C GLU A 284 11.87 11.36 -13.98
N ARG A 285 11.32 11.81 -15.10
CA ARG A 285 9.87 11.87 -15.32
C ARG A 285 9.29 10.47 -15.55
N GLY A 286 8.21 10.15 -14.84
CA GLY A 286 7.53 8.87 -15.02
C GLY A 286 6.23 8.82 -14.23
N LEU A 287 5.28 8.02 -14.73
CA LEU A 287 3.94 7.88 -14.13
C LEU A 287 3.85 6.73 -13.12
N LEU A 288 4.89 5.88 -13.06
CA LEU A 288 4.92 4.75 -12.14
C LEU A 288 5.29 5.19 -10.73
N PRO A 289 4.75 4.53 -9.72
CA PRO A 289 5.19 4.70 -8.34
C PRO A 289 6.70 4.54 -8.21
N VAL A 290 7.31 5.34 -7.36
CA VAL A 290 8.76 5.31 -7.14
C VAL A 290 9.22 3.94 -6.62
N GLU A 291 8.40 3.25 -5.89
CA GLU A 291 8.61 1.88 -5.41
C GLU A 291 8.87 0.91 -6.58
N VAL A 292 8.05 1.00 -7.63
CA VAL A 292 8.23 0.17 -8.83
C VAL A 292 9.53 0.51 -9.55
N ARG A 293 9.92 1.78 -9.55
CA ARG A 293 11.09 2.25 -10.29
C ARG A 293 12.41 2.00 -9.57
N LEU A 294 12.42 2.05 -8.23
CA LEU A 294 13.63 1.99 -7.41
C LEU A 294 13.88 0.62 -6.75
N ARG A 295 13.00 -0.37 -6.94
CA ARG A 295 13.07 -1.67 -6.25
C ARG A 295 14.36 -2.47 -6.45
N HIS A 296 15.19 -2.13 -7.43
CA HIS A 296 16.44 -2.83 -7.74
C HIS A 296 17.69 -2.01 -7.45
N LEU A 297 17.59 -0.96 -6.64
CA LEU A 297 18.77 -0.25 -6.20
C LEU A 297 19.64 -1.15 -5.32
N GLY A 298 20.95 -1.07 -5.52
CA GLY A 298 21.98 -1.85 -4.80
C GLY A 298 22.88 -0.99 -3.91
N PRO A 299 23.95 -1.57 -3.37
CA PRO A 299 24.82 -0.93 -2.40
C PRO A 299 25.54 0.32 -2.92
N GLU A 300 25.61 0.51 -4.23
CA GLU A 300 26.16 1.70 -4.86
C GLU A 300 25.24 2.93 -4.75
N HIS A 301 23.98 2.75 -4.36
CA HIS A 301 22.98 3.81 -4.35
C HIS A 301 22.67 4.32 -2.94
N ARG A 302 22.40 5.62 -2.85
CA ARG A 302 21.85 6.29 -1.68
C ARG A 302 20.58 7.04 -2.05
N VAL A 303 19.48 6.68 -1.42
CA VAL A 303 18.18 7.33 -1.58
C VAL A 303 17.98 8.35 -0.47
N LEU A 304 17.68 9.59 -0.84
CA LEU A 304 17.34 10.67 0.08
C LEU A 304 15.89 11.07 -0.10
N SER A 305 15.15 11.22 0.98
CA SER A 305 13.76 11.69 0.97
C SER A 305 13.45 12.52 2.20
N LEU A 306 12.67 13.59 2.03
CA LEU A 306 11.98 14.18 3.17
C LEU A 306 10.98 13.18 3.76
N PRO A 307 10.49 13.38 5.00
CA PRO A 307 9.50 12.51 5.61
C PRO A 307 8.31 12.27 4.67
N SER A 308 8.10 11.03 4.29
CA SER A 308 7.09 10.65 3.28
C SER A 308 6.75 9.17 3.37
N THR A 309 5.63 8.77 2.78
CA THR A 309 5.29 7.36 2.60
C THR A 309 6.37 6.61 1.83
N ALA A 310 6.92 7.22 0.77
CA ALA A 310 7.95 6.62 -0.05
C ALA A 310 9.22 6.30 0.76
N LEU A 311 9.57 7.12 1.76
CA LEU A 311 10.68 6.82 2.67
C LEU A 311 10.45 5.50 3.44
N ALA A 312 9.26 5.34 4.02
CA ALA A 312 8.91 4.13 4.76
C ALA A 312 8.88 2.89 3.85
N THR A 313 8.28 3.02 2.65
CA THR A 313 8.16 1.91 1.70
C THR A 313 9.51 1.48 1.13
N LEU A 314 10.34 2.44 0.74
CA LEU A 314 11.66 2.13 0.17
C LEU A 314 12.61 1.50 1.20
N ARG A 315 12.51 1.87 2.49
CA ARG A 315 13.26 1.18 3.54
C ARG A 315 12.93 -0.30 3.63
N VAL A 316 11.64 -0.64 3.51
CA VAL A 316 11.21 -2.04 3.54
C VAL A 316 11.60 -2.75 2.24
N LEU A 317 11.30 -2.13 1.10
CA LEU A 317 11.51 -2.73 -0.23
C LEU A 317 12.99 -2.95 -0.54
N LEU A 318 13.86 -2.03 -0.12
CA LEU A 318 15.31 -2.10 -0.34
C LEU A 318 16.07 -2.74 0.83
N ALA A 319 15.36 -3.23 1.85
CA ALA A 319 16.00 -3.97 2.93
C ALA A 319 16.77 -5.18 2.38
N GLY A 320 18.04 -5.30 2.76
CA GLY A 320 18.90 -6.41 2.29
C GLY A 320 19.53 -6.23 0.90
N THR A 321 19.18 -5.18 0.12
CA THR A 321 19.85 -4.89 -1.17
C THR A 321 21.20 -4.19 -0.99
N GLY A 322 21.46 -3.65 0.19
CA GLY A 322 22.62 -2.82 0.49
C GLY A 322 22.47 -1.34 0.09
N ALA A 323 21.37 -0.95 -0.55
CA ALA A 323 21.08 0.46 -0.83
C ALA A 323 20.83 1.24 0.46
N GLU A 324 21.46 2.41 0.60
CA GLU A 324 21.21 3.30 1.74
C GLU A 324 19.91 4.09 1.52
N VAL A 325 18.94 3.99 2.43
CA VAL A 325 17.70 4.78 2.38
C VAL A 325 17.64 5.69 3.60
N ARG A 326 17.85 6.99 3.38
CA ARG A 326 17.97 8.00 4.43
C ARG A 326 16.84 9.02 4.37
N GLY A 327 16.19 9.23 5.52
CA GLY A 327 15.27 10.33 5.74
C GLY A 327 16.04 11.62 6.03
N VAL A 328 15.55 12.72 5.48
CA VAL A 328 16.13 14.05 5.73
C VAL A 328 15.14 14.82 6.60
N PRO A 329 15.51 15.13 7.86
CA PRO A 329 14.66 15.94 8.73
C PRO A 329 14.40 17.32 8.10
N VAL A 330 13.17 17.81 8.22
CA VAL A 330 12.83 19.14 7.72
C VAL A 330 13.29 20.18 8.75
N PRO A 331 14.25 21.07 8.41
CA PRO A 331 14.71 22.11 9.31
C PRO A 331 13.57 23.04 9.75
N LEU A 332 13.58 23.50 11.00
CA LEU A 332 12.53 24.38 11.54
C LEU A 332 12.29 25.61 10.67
N ALA A 333 13.35 26.19 10.12
CA ALA A 333 13.26 27.37 9.26
C ALA A 333 12.58 27.14 7.91
N TRP A 334 12.35 25.90 7.51
CA TRP A 334 11.66 25.59 6.25
C TRP A 334 10.15 25.57 6.40
N TRP A 335 9.65 25.26 7.59
CA TRP A 335 8.21 25.19 7.81
C TRP A 335 7.53 26.53 7.63
N THR A 336 6.32 26.48 7.10
CA THR A 336 5.41 27.61 7.02
C THR A 336 4.43 27.60 8.20
N ASP A 337 3.67 28.67 8.35
CA ASP A 337 2.63 28.75 9.38
C ASP A 337 1.46 27.80 9.12
N ASP A 338 1.29 27.34 7.87
CA ASP A 338 0.28 26.36 7.46
C ASP A 338 0.61 24.93 7.92
N ALA A 339 1.78 24.71 8.51
CA ALA A 339 2.21 23.43 9.05
C ALA A 339 2.18 23.43 10.58
N PRO A 340 1.05 23.12 11.23
CA PRO A 340 0.94 23.09 12.69
C PRO A 340 1.81 22.00 13.31
N ALA A 341 2.15 22.14 14.59
CA ALA A 341 3.12 21.27 15.27
C ALA A 341 2.73 19.79 15.27
N ASP A 342 1.45 19.47 15.43
CA ASP A 342 0.93 18.10 15.38
C ASP A 342 1.11 17.46 13.97
N LEU A 343 0.95 18.24 12.90
CA LEU A 343 1.22 17.77 11.53
C LEU A 343 2.71 17.55 11.31
N ARG A 344 3.59 18.45 11.81
CA ARG A 344 5.05 18.28 11.72
C ARG A 344 5.49 17.01 12.44
N THR A 345 5.00 16.78 13.64
CA THR A 345 5.25 15.55 14.40
C THR A 345 4.78 14.32 13.67
N HIS A 346 3.54 14.35 13.13
CA HIS A 346 2.98 13.24 12.36
C HIS A 346 3.80 12.91 11.10
N LEU A 347 4.23 13.93 10.35
CA LEU A 347 5.08 13.74 9.17
C LEU A 347 6.44 13.17 9.56
N SER A 348 7.02 13.61 10.67
CA SER A 348 8.32 13.14 11.16
C SER A 348 8.29 11.72 11.75
N ALA A 349 7.13 11.13 11.99
CA ALA A 349 6.99 9.79 12.57
C ALA A 349 7.60 8.65 11.72
N VAL A 350 7.90 8.91 10.46
CA VAL A 350 8.58 7.93 9.56
C VAL A 350 10.10 8.05 9.58
N LEU A 351 10.64 9.04 10.27
CA LEU A 351 12.09 9.15 10.46
C LEU A 351 12.56 8.13 11.50
N SER A 352 13.71 7.51 11.22
CA SER A 352 14.39 6.66 12.19
C SER A 352 15.33 7.47 13.11
N PRO A 353 15.77 6.93 14.23
CA PRO A 353 16.79 7.59 15.05
C PRO A 353 18.08 7.92 14.28
N GLU A 354 18.46 7.10 13.32
CA GLU A 354 19.62 7.31 12.44
C GLU A 354 19.47 8.52 11.52
N ASP A 355 18.24 8.90 11.15
CA ASP A 355 17.99 10.09 10.34
C ASP A 355 18.13 11.38 11.17
N LEU A 356 18.02 11.28 12.50
CA LEU A 356 18.05 12.39 13.42
C LEU A 356 19.45 12.62 14.04
N ALA A 357 20.35 11.66 13.86
CA ALA A 357 21.76 11.72 14.27
C ALA A 357 22.59 12.51 13.25
#